data_0fff5345e1e626131aa57c14cb41c4c6
#
_entry.id   0fff5345e1e626131aa57c14cb41c4c6
#
_cell.length_a   1.000
_cell.length_b   1.000
_cell.length_c   1.000
_cell.angle_alpha   90.00
_cell.angle_beta   90.00
_cell.angle_gamma   90.00
#
_symmetry.space_group_name_H-M   'P 1'
#
loop_
_entity.id
_entity.type
_entity.pdbx_description
1 polymer ?
#
loop_
_entity_poly.entity_id
_entity_poly.type
_entity_poly.pdbx_seq_one_letter_code
_entity_poly.pdbx_strand_id
1 'polypeptide(L)'
;DKVTIEKRVEEMAIELSNKFENKKPIFIGVLNGSFIFASDLLRNLSINCEIDFIKLSSYKGQNTTGTVRLLKDISADITNRDVIIVEDIIDSGLTIEFLVKRLKGASPRSITIVTLLFKPDIAKISLPIDIIGFEIAPHFVVGYGLDYDQNYRHLPEIYRLEK
;
A
#
# COMPACT_ATOMS: atom_id res chain seq x y z
N ASP A 1 10.16 1.42 -15.51
CA ASP A 1 11.59 1.15 -15.22
C ASP A 1 11.97 1.67 -13.82
N LYS A 2 13.12 1.26 -13.33
CA LYS A 2 13.62 1.57 -11.98
C LYS A 2 13.72 3.08 -11.73
N VAL A 3 14.28 3.83 -12.66
CA VAL A 3 14.50 5.29 -12.51
C VAL A 3 13.18 6.05 -12.39
N THR A 4 12.19 5.66 -13.15
CA THR A 4 10.84 6.24 -13.09
C THR A 4 10.18 5.95 -11.74
N ILE A 5 10.34 4.73 -11.20
CA ILE A 5 9.82 4.35 -9.89
C ILE A 5 10.52 5.16 -8.79
N GLU A 6 11.85 5.21 -8.79
CA GLU A 6 12.64 5.96 -7.79
C GLU A 6 12.22 7.42 -7.72
N LYS A 7 12.12 8.08 -8.88
CA LYS A 7 11.69 9.47 -8.97
C LYS A 7 10.27 9.68 -8.41
N ARG A 8 9.33 8.80 -8.77
CA ARG A 8 7.96 8.93 -8.29
C ARG A 8 7.84 8.70 -6.78
N VAL A 9 8.58 7.75 -6.25
CA VAL A 9 8.63 7.48 -4.80
C VAL A 9 9.20 8.68 -4.03
N GLU A 10 10.24 9.35 -4.57
CA GLU A 10 10.77 10.59 -4.01
C GLU A 10 9.72 11.70 -3.99
N GLU A 11 9.00 11.92 -5.10
CA GLU A 11 7.91 12.90 -5.18
C GLU A 11 6.81 12.62 -4.15
N MET A 12 6.40 11.37 -4.00
CA MET A 12 5.40 10.94 -3.00
C MET A 12 5.89 11.18 -1.57
N ALA A 13 7.17 10.94 -1.30
CA ALA A 13 7.77 11.19 0.02
C ALA A 13 7.81 12.69 0.35
N ILE A 14 8.10 13.55 -0.62
CA ILE A 14 8.05 15.01 -0.46
C ILE A 14 6.62 15.46 -0.14
N GLU A 15 5.63 14.96 -0.89
CA GLU A 15 4.22 15.29 -0.66
C GLU A 15 3.77 14.89 0.75
N LEU A 16 4.11 13.68 1.21
CA LEU A 16 3.82 13.21 2.56
C LEU A 16 4.54 14.01 3.62
N SER A 17 5.81 14.35 3.40
CA SER A 17 6.60 15.14 4.35
C SER A 17 5.99 16.52 4.54
N ASN A 18 5.51 17.17 3.48
CA ASN A 18 4.82 18.46 3.56
C ASN A 18 3.46 18.34 4.28
N LYS A 19 2.67 17.31 3.91
CA LYS A 19 1.33 17.08 4.52
C LYS A 19 1.41 16.80 6.02
N PHE A 20 2.48 16.16 6.47
CA PHE A 20 2.66 15.75 7.87
C PHE A 20 3.81 16.48 8.57
N GLU A 21 4.18 17.67 8.08
CA GLU A 21 5.16 18.53 8.74
C GLU A 21 4.78 18.76 10.21
N ASN A 22 5.76 18.66 11.11
CA ASN A 22 5.59 18.77 12.56
C ASN A 22 4.62 17.73 13.19
N LYS A 23 4.32 16.66 12.46
CA LYS A 23 3.56 15.52 12.97
C LYS A 23 4.47 14.28 12.98
N LYS A 24 4.04 13.28 13.76
CA LYS A 24 4.71 11.97 13.79
C LYS A 24 3.70 10.89 13.39
N PRO A 25 3.43 10.74 12.06
CA PRO A 25 2.51 9.73 11.59
C PRO A 25 3.07 8.32 11.79
N ILE A 26 2.17 7.34 11.81
CA ILE A 26 2.53 5.94 11.75
C ILE A 26 2.18 5.37 10.36
N PHE A 27 3.16 4.78 9.72
CA PHE A 27 3.00 4.08 8.44
C PHE A 27 2.63 2.61 8.71
N ILE A 28 1.66 2.10 7.99
CA ILE A 28 1.23 0.71 8.04
C ILE A 28 1.46 0.09 6.67
N GLY A 29 2.56 -0.66 6.54
CA GLY A 29 2.88 -1.39 5.32
C GLY A 29 2.05 -2.67 5.19
N VAL A 30 1.47 -2.91 4.02
CA VAL A 30 0.68 -4.12 3.76
C VAL A 30 1.58 -5.20 3.15
N LEU A 31 1.91 -6.21 3.93
CA LEU A 31 2.79 -7.31 3.55
C LEU A 31 2.06 -8.35 2.69
N ASN A 32 2.75 -9.02 1.76
CA ASN A 32 4.21 -8.93 1.52
C ASN A 32 4.57 -7.87 0.45
N GLY A 33 3.69 -7.56 -0.50
CA GLY A 33 4.00 -6.82 -1.71
C GLY A 33 4.59 -5.43 -1.49
N SER A 34 4.15 -4.72 -0.45
CA SER A 34 4.57 -3.33 -0.21
C SER A 34 5.95 -3.17 0.42
N PHE A 35 6.67 -4.25 0.79
CA PHE A 35 7.87 -4.14 1.61
C PHE A 35 9.00 -3.30 0.98
N ILE A 36 9.22 -3.40 -0.34
CA ILE A 36 10.22 -2.59 -1.04
C ILE A 36 9.74 -1.16 -1.13
N PHE A 37 8.51 -0.94 -1.61
CA PHE A 37 7.92 0.38 -1.73
C PHE A 37 7.90 1.13 -0.39
N ALA A 38 7.46 0.47 0.68
CA ALA A 38 7.45 1.05 2.02
C ALA A 38 8.86 1.44 2.48
N SER A 39 9.86 0.58 2.26
CA SER A 39 11.25 0.87 2.60
C SER A 39 11.78 2.09 1.84
N ASP A 40 11.60 2.14 0.54
CA ASP A 40 12.10 3.24 -0.27
C ASP A 40 11.36 4.55 0.03
N LEU A 41 10.03 4.49 0.24
CA LEU A 41 9.24 5.65 0.62
C LEU A 41 9.73 6.25 1.94
N LEU A 42 9.89 5.42 2.99
CA LEU A 42 10.32 5.89 4.31
C LEU A 42 11.72 6.51 4.28
N ARG A 43 12.63 5.94 3.50
CA ARG A 43 14.02 6.45 3.39
C ARG A 43 14.12 7.82 2.73
N ASN A 44 13.10 8.21 1.96
CA ASN A 44 13.00 9.52 1.30
C ASN A 44 12.21 10.56 2.11
N LEU A 45 11.61 10.19 3.25
CA LEU A 45 10.90 11.15 4.11
C LEU A 45 11.86 12.07 4.85
N SER A 46 11.46 13.33 5.02
CA SER A 46 12.16 14.33 5.84
C SER A 46 11.53 14.57 7.21
N ILE A 47 10.53 13.76 7.59
CA ILE A 47 9.81 13.84 8.86
C ILE A 47 10.07 12.62 9.74
N ASN A 48 9.90 12.78 11.05
CA ASN A 48 9.88 11.64 11.98
C ASN A 48 8.59 10.83 11.80
N CYS A 49 8.73 9.52 11.75
CA CYS A 49 7.61 8.60 11.62
C CYS A 49 7.87 7.29 12.36
N GLU A 50 6.82 6.52 12.55
CA GLU A 50 6.88 5.13 12.98
C GLU A 50 6.41 4.24 11.82
N ILE A 51 6.81 2.96 11.84
CA ILE A 51 6.32 1.96 10.90
C ILE A 51 5.88 0.71 11.64
N ASP A 52 4.76 0.15 11.21
CA ASP A 52 4.32 -1.19 11.56
C ASP A 52 3.79 -1.88 10.31
N PHE A 53 3.56 -3.16 10.39
CA PHE A 53 3.12 -3.97 9.25
C PHE A 53 1.87 -4.75 9.58
N ILE A 54 1.00 -4.85 8.59
CA ILE A 54 -0.16 -5.73 8.60
C ILE A 54 -0.02 -6.74 7.47
N LYS A 55 -0.52 -7.96 7.68
CA LYS A 55 -0.52 -8.98 6.63
C LYS A 55 -1.92 -9.50 6.42
N LEU A 56 -2.36 -9.41 5.18
CA LEU A 56 -3.66 -9.89 4.73
C LEU A 56 -3.47 -10.97 3.66
N SER A 57 -4.44 -11.85 3.53
CA SER A 57 -4.58 -12.74 2.39
C SER A 57 -5.95 -12.57 1.77
N SER A 58 -6.00 -12.48 0.44
CA SER A 58 -7.24 -12.57 -0.31
C SER A 58 -7.43 -14.00 -0.78
N TYR A 59 -8.55 -14.63 -0.42
CA TYR A 59 -8.89 -15.96 -0.89
C TYR A 59 -9.96 -15.85 -1.99
N LYS A 60 -9.62 -16.30 -3.20
CA LYS A 60 -10.59 -16.49 -4.28
C LYS A 60 -11.02 -17.95 -4.27
N GLY A 61 -12.00 -18.31 -3.46
CA GLY A 61 -12.67 -19.62 -3.55
C GLY A 61 -13.56 -19.66 -4.79
N GLN A 62 -13.81 -20.87 -5.34
CA GLN A 62 -14.63 -21.06 -6.54
C GLN A 62 -16.08 -20.56 -6.41
N ASN A 63 -16.57 -20.27 -5.20
CA ASN A 63 -17.95 -19.88 -4.91
C ASN A 63 -18.13 -18.70 -3.95
N THR A 64 -17.08 -17.88 -3.68
CA THR A 64 -17.20 -16.74 -2.76
C THR A 64 -16.64 -15.46 -3.37
N THR A 65 -17.42 -14.41 -3.29
CA THR A 65 -16.94 -13.02 -3.43
C THR A 65 -15.78 -12.80 -2.47
N GLY A 66 -14.56 -12.70 -2.99
CA GLY A 66 -13.27 -12.58 -2.33
C GLY A 66 -13.31 -12.26 -0.82
N THR A 67 -12.90 -13.24 0.00
CA THR A 67 -12.78 -13.04 1.44
C THR A 67 -11.38 -12.57 1.78
N VAL A 68 -11.27 -11.45 2.49
CA VAL A 68 -10.00 -10.97 3.03
C VAL A 68 -9.82 -11.53 4.44
N ARG A 69 -8.68 -12.14 4.69
CA ARG A 69 -8.31 -12.70 5.99
C ARG A 69 -7.09 -11.99 6.58
N LEU A 70 -7.20 -11.60 7.84
CA LEU A 70 -6.10 -11.03 8.60
C LEU A 70 -5.16 -12.16 9.06
N LEU A 71 -3.88 -12.10 8.67
CA LEU A 71 -2.84 -13.07 9.07
C LEU A 71 -1.91 -12.51 10.15
N LYS A 72 -1.59 -11.22 10.10
CA LYS A 72 -0.84 -10.48 11.12
C LYS A 72 -1.47 -9.11 11.29
N ASP A 73 -1.82 -8.78 12.52
CA ASP A 73 -2.31 -7.44 12.88
C ASP A 73 -1.14 -6.52 13.26
N ILE A 74 -1.43 -5.21 13.31
CA ILE A 74 -0.50 -4.21 13.83
C ILE A 74 -0.26 -4.45 15.33
N SER A 75 0.94 -4.09 15.80
CA SER A 75 1.30 -4.11 17.21
C SER A 75 1.21 -2.71 17.85
N ALA A 76 1.29 -1.66 17.03
CA ALA A 76 1.26 -0.28 17.48
C ALA A 76 -0.14 0.16 17.91
N ASP A 77 -0.21 0.97 18.98
CA ASP A 77 -1.41 1.71 19.32
C ASP A 77 -1.57 2.91 18.38
N ILE A 78 -2.66 2.92 17.63
CA ILE A 78 -2.98 3.97 16.65
C ILE A 78 -4.05 4.95 17.13
N THR A 79 -4.51 4.81 18.37
CA THR A 79 -5.54 5.68 18.94
C THR A 79 -5.09 7.15 18.88
N ASN A 80 -5.93 8.02 18.28
CA ASN A 80 -5.62 9.44 18.06
C ASN A 80 -4.34 9.73 17.25
N ARG A 81 -3.84 8.77 16.47
CA ARG A 81 -2.67 8.92 15.61
C ARG A 81 -3.07 9.18 14.16
N ASP A 82 -2.22 9.90 13.45
CA ASP A 82 -2.30 9.99 12.00
C ASP A 82 -1.70 8.71 11.41
N VAL A 83 -2.50 7.95 10.68
CA VAL A 83 -2.14 6.65 10.09
C VAL A 83 -2.01 6.81 8.58
N ILE A 84 -0.93 6.27 8.02
CA ILE A 84 -0.68 6.23 6.57
C ILE A 84 -0.59 4.77 6.15
N ILE A 85 -1.55 4.31 5.35
CA ILE A 85 -1.53 2.97 4.76
C ILE A 85 -0.66 3.00 3.52
N VAL A 86 0.29 2.05 3.44
CA VAL A 86 1.20 1.89 2.29
C VAL A 86 0.91 0.57 1.61
N GLU A 87 0.36 0.65 0.39
CA GLU A 87 -0.02 -0.50 -0.44
C GLU A 87 0.84 -0.53 -1.72
N ASP A 88 1.23 -1.70 -2.17
CA ASP A 88 1.93 -1.86 -3.44
C ASP A 88 0.99 -1.68 -4.64
N ILE A 89 -0.19 -2.27 -4.58
CA ILE A 89 -1.19 -2.19 -5.65
C ILE A 89 -2.61 -2.24 -5.10
N ILE A 90 -3.45 -1.32 -5.55
CA ILE A 90 -4.89 -1.40 -5.38
C ILE A 90 -5.49 -1.91 -6.69
N ASP A 91 -5.94 -3.17 -6.66
CA ASP A 91 -6.57 -3.88 -7.77
C ASP A 91 -8.10 -3.77 -7.67
N SER A 92 -8.77 -4.72 -7.00
CA SER A 92 -10.22 -4.68 -6.79
C SER A 92 -10.69 -3.67 -5.72
N GLY A 93 -9.81 -3.28 -4.82
CA GLY A 93 -10.10 -2.42 -3.67
C GLY A 93 -10.57 -3.15 -2.40
N LEU A 94 -10.89 -4.44 -2.47
CA LEU A 94 -11.42 -5.20 -1.33
C LEU A 94 -10.48 -5.21 -0.12
N THR A 95 -9.19 -5.36 -0.37
CA THR A 95 -8.16 -5.38 0.68
C THR A 95 -8.10 -4.04 1.43
N ILE A 96 -8.08 -2.95 0.70
CA ILE A 96 -7.97 -1.61 1.30
C ILE A 96 -9.24 -1.22 2.05
N GLU A 97 -10.43 -1.57 1.55
CA GLU A 97 -11.69 -1.32 2.26
C GLU A 97 -11.77 -2.10 3.58
N PHE A 98 -11.39 -3.38 3.55
CA PHE A 98 -11.29 -4.19 4.77
C PHE A 98 -10.33 -3.57 5.78
N LEU A 99 -9.15 -3.16 5.31
CA LEU A 99 -8.10 -2.60 6.14
C LEU A 99 -8.53 -1.27 6.79
N VAL A 100 -9.10 -0.35 6.02
CA VAL A 100 -9.60 0.92 6.55
C VAL A 100 -10.68 0.69 7.59
N LYS A 101 -11.62 -0.23 7.34
CA LYS A 101 -12.65 -0.60 8.33
C LYS A 101 -12.03 -1.15 9.61
N ARG A 102 -11.02 -2.01 9.49
CA ARG A 102 -10.29 -2.60 10.64
C ARG A 102 -9.59 -1.52 11.46
N LEU A 103 -8.84 -0.62 10.81
CA LEU A 103 -8.09 0.43 11.49
C LEU A 103 -8.98 1.49 12.12
N LYS A 104 -10.10 1.86 11.49
CA LYS A 104 -11.09 2.78 12.07
C LYS A 104 -11.63 2.29 13.42
N GLY A 105 -11.70 0.98 13.64
CA GLY A 105 -12.11 0.41 14.92
C GLY A 105 -11.19 0.75 16.09
N ALA A 106 -9.94 1.14 15.84
CA ALA A 106 -8.98 1.60 16.84
C ALA A 106 -8.94 3.14 16.99
N SER A 107 -9.91 3.86 16.44
CA SER A 107 -10.09 5.32 16.58
C SER A 107 -8.85 6.16 16.24
N PRO A 108 -8.22 5.99 15.07
CA PRO A 108 -7.15 6.88 14.64
C PRO A 108 -7.66 8.31 14.42
N ARG A 109 -6.77 9.30 14.47
CA ARG A 109 -7.10 10.70 14.17
C ARG A 109 -7.42 10.87 12.68
N SER A 110 -6.61 10.27 11.84
CA SER A 110 -6.80 10.28 10.38
C SER A 110 -6.27 9.00 9.77
N ILE A 111 -6.78 8.65 8.59
CA ILE A 111 -6.24 7.59 7.74
C ILE A 111 -5.98 8.19 6.37
N THR A 112 -4.75 8.07 5.90
CA THR A 112 -4.28 8.46 4.56
C THR A 112 -3.92 7.20 3.79
N ILE A 113 -4.38 7.06 2.55
CA ILE A 113 -4.12 5.89 1.71
C ILE A 113 -3.11 6.26 0.63
N VAL A 114 -2.00 5.54 0.61
CA VAL A 114 -0.91 5.70 -0.37
C VAL A 114 -0.70 4.38 -1.08
N THR A 115 -0.72 4.39 -2.40
CA THR A 115 -0.47 3.20 -3.21
C THR A 115 0.54 3.50 -4.31
N LEU A 116 1.42 2.54 -4.61
CA LEU A 116 2.33 2.68 -5.74
C LEU A 116 1.60 2.51 -7.07
N LEU A 117 0.77 1.46 -7.15
CA LEU A 117 0.01 1.15 -8.36
C LEU A 117 -1.50 1.18 -8.08
N PHE A 118 -2.25 1.70 -9.04
CA PHE A 118 -3.71 1.71 -9.02
C PHE A 118 -4.27 1.26 -10.36
N LYS A 119 -5.30 0.41 -10.33
CA LYS A 119 -6.01 -0.06 -11.53
C LYS A 119 -7.43 0.51 -11.56
N PRO A 120 -7.63 1.71 -12.10
CA PRO A 120 -8.92 2.40 -12.07
C PRO A 120 -10.05 1.63 -12.78
N ASP A 121 -9.72 0.88 -13.85
CA ASP A 121 -10.72 0.17 -14.66
C ASP A 121 -11.42 -0.99 -13.92
N ILE A 122 -10.79 -1.54 -12.88
CA ILE A 122 -11.31 -2.70 -12.14
C ILE A 122 -11.54 -2.44 -10.65
N ALA A 123 -10.97 -1.39 -10.11
CA ALA A 123 -11.16 -1.04 -8.72
C ALA A 123 -12.61 -0.59 -8.45
N LYS A 124 -13.24 -1.28 -7.49
CA LYS A 124 -14.58 -0.93 -6.98
C LYS A 124 -14.41 -0.43 -5.55
N ILE A 125 -13.89 0.78 -5.44
CA ILE A 125 -13.57 1.39 -4.15
C ILE A 125 -14.39 2.67 -3.95
N SER A 126 -15.01 2.78 -2.78
CA SER A 126 -15.77 3.99 -2.37
C SER A 126 -14.91 4.97 -1.56
N LEU A 127 -13.69 4.57 -1.18
CA LEU A 127 -12.78 5.38 -0.38
C LEU A 127 -11.87 6.22 -1.29
N PRO A 128 -11.57 7.47 -0.92
CA PRO A 128 -10.56 8.24 -1.63
C PRO A 128 -9.17 7.64 -1.40
N ILE A 129 -8.39 7.54 -2.47
CA ILE A 129 -6.96 7.23 -2.40
C ILE A 129 -6.23 8.57 -2.41
N ASP A 130 -5.45 8.86 -1.39
CA ASP A 130 -4.85 10.18 -1.21
C ASP A 130 -3.67 10.42 -2.15
N ILE A 131 -2.79 9.41 -2.30
CA ILE A 131 -1.61 9.51 -3.17
C ILE A 131 -1.49 8.24 -4.00
N ILE A 132 -1.46 8.40 -5.31
CA ILE A 132 -1.27 7.33 -6.29
C ILE A 132 0.07 7.54 -6.98
N GLY A 133 0.91 6.51 -6.99
CA GLY A 133 2.15 6.53 -7.74
C GLY A 133 1.90 6.50 -9.23
N PHE A 134 1.28 5.42 -9.71
CA PHE A 134 0.96 5.22 -11.13
C PHE A 134 -0.41 4.58 -11.29
N GLU A 135 -1.19 5.10 -12.23
CA GLU A 135 -2.36 4.40 -12.76
C GLU A 135 -1.91 3.45 -13.87
N ILE A 136 -2.37 2.21 -13.82
CA ILE A 136 -2.02 1.18 -14.79
C ILE A 136 -3.25 0.45 -15.33
N ALA A 137 -3.13 -0.05 -16.55
CA ALA A 137 -4.14 -0.93 -17.14
C ALA A 137 -4.29 -2.25 -16.35
N PRO A 138 -5.40 -3.00 -16.50
CA PRO A 138 -5.71 -4.19 -15.70
C PRO A 138 -4.86 -5.43 -16.09
N HIS A 139 -3.56 -5.23 -16.29
CA HIS A 139 -2.62 -6.30 -16.54
C HIS A 139 -2.06 -6.88 -15.24
N PHE A 140 -1.63 -8.15 -15.31
CA PHE A 140 -0.89 -8.75 -14.22
C PHE A 140 0.56 -8.25 -14.27
N VAL A 141 1.05 -7.77 -13.13
CA VAL A 141 2.39 -7.17 -13.01
C VAL A 141 3.19 -7.83 -11.88
N VAL A 142 4.50 -7.88 -12.04
CA VAL A 142 5.46 -8.45 -11.09
C VAL A 142 6.68 -7.55 -10.96
N GLY A 143 7.44 -7.74 -9.90
CA GLY A 143 8.65 -6.97 -9.61
C GLY A 143 8.40 -5.85 -8.61
N TYR A 144 9.44 -5.31 -8.05
CA TYR A 144 9.43 -4.26 -7.03
C TYR A 144 8.51 -4.59 -5.83
N GLY A 145 8.60 -5.83 -5.35
CA GLY A 145 7.78 -6.36 -4.27
C GLY A 145 6.61 -7.23 -4.71
N LEU A 146 6.05 -6.97 -5.89
CA LEU A 146 4.95 -7.74 -6.48
C LEU A 146 5.41 -9.11 -6.96
N ASP A 147 4.55 -10.13 -6.85
CA ASP A 147 4.91 -11.50 -7.17
C ASP A 147 3.96 -12.20 -8.13
N TYR A 148 4.48 -13.31 -8.66
CA TYR A 148 3.69 -14.42 -9.20
C TYR A 148 4.19 -15.70 -8.54
N ASP A 149 3.32 -16.37 -7.78
CA ASP A 149 3.64 -17.59 -7.03
C ASP A 149 4.93 -17.47 -6.17
N GLN A 150 5.01 -16.38 -5.40
CA GLN A 150 6.13 -15.99 -4.53
C GLN A 150 7.45 -15.66 -5.27
N ASN A 151 7.47 -15.67 -6.60
CA ASN A 151 8.63 -15.32 -7.41
C ASN A 151 8.60 -13.86 -7.86
N TYR A 152 9.71 -13.36 -8.35
CA TYR A 152 9.91 -12.06 -9.00
C TYR A 152 9.89 -10.82 -8.09
N ARG A 153 9.60 -10.91 -6.79
CA ARG A 153 9.58 -9.74 -5.88
C ARG A 153 10.87 -8.93 -5.86
N HIS A 154 12.01 -9.61 -6.09
CA HIS A 154 13.35 -9.01 -6.05
C HIS A 154 13.72 -8.17 -7.27
N LEU A 155 12.95 -8.25 -8.36
CA LEU A 155 13.22 -7.48 -9.56
C LEU A 155 13.14 -5.99 -9.26
N PRO A 156 14.08 -5.16 -9.76
CA PRO A 156 14.14 -3.73 -9.44
C PRO A 156 13.10 -2.89 -10.19
N GLU A 157 12.48 -3.47 -11.20
CA GLU A 157 11.48 -2.84 -12.07
C GLU A 157 10.15 -3.58 -12.00
N ILE A 158 9.11 -2.96 -12.52
CA ILE A 158 7.79 -3.57 -12.67
C ILE A 158 7.60 -4.02 -14.10
N TYR A 159 7.27 -5.30 -14.27
CA TYR A 159 7.09 -5.96 -15.55
C TYR A 159 5.65 -6.44 -15.70
N ARG A 160 5.12 -6.32 -16.90
CA ARG A 160 3.88 -7.00 -17.27
C ARG A 160 4.17 -8.49 -17.51
N LEU A 161 3.42 -9.35 -16.84
CA LEU A 161 3.48 -10.79 -17.10
C LEU A 161 2.53 -11.12 -18.28
N GLU A 162 3.10 -11.54 -19.38
CA GLU A 162 2.33 -12.11 -20.50
C GLU A 162 2.09 -13.60 -20.25
N LYS A 163 0.85 -14.04 -20.42
CA LYS A 163 0.45 -15.44 -20.31
C LYS A 163 0.67 -16.18 -21.62
#